data_9b3fff76ba5119daad00fa125af21a91
#
_entry.id   9b3fff76ba5119daad00fa125af21a91
#
_cell.length_a   1.000
_cell.length_b   1.000
_cell.length_c   1.000
_cell.angle_alpha   90.00
_cell.angle_beta   90.00
_cell.angle_gamma   90.00
#
_symmetry.space_group_name_H-M   'P 1'
#
loop_
_entity.id
_entity.type
_entity.pdbx_description
1 polymer ?
#
loop_
_entity_poly.entity_id
_entity_poly.type
_entity_poly.pdbx_seq_one_letter_code
_entity_poly.pdbx_strand_id
1 'polypeptide(L)'
;MSRGSKVFRPTDLPESNSSGYPAPFRDGQRKRWNRRLGDHGGLKNYGVNFIRVEPGGQSSARHSHTKQDEFVYIIEGEFVLVTDAGRETVGPGTCIAFPAGTGDGHHLLNATDNDSAFLVVGDRTPTDEVTYPDIDLELKAGPDGVNKFRHKDGSPYPKIERT
;
A
#
# COMPACT_ATOMS: atom_id res chain seq x y z
N MET A 1 8.75 26.45 3.16
CA MET A 1 8.21 25.18 3.66
C MET A 1 8.93 24.85 4.97
N SER A 2 8.21 24.80 6.08
CA SER A 2 8.82 24.44 7.37
C SER A 2 9.29 22.98 7.27
N ARG A 3 10.55 22.72 7.64
CA ARG A 3 11.03 21.34 7.82
C ARG A 3 10.19 20.74 8.95
N GLY A 4 9.49 19.62 8.68
CA GLY A 4 8.77 18.89 9.72
C GLY A 4 9.69 18.57 10.90
N SER A 5 9.10 18.40 12.09
CA SER A 5 9.85 17.98 13.27
C SER A 5 10.55 16.64 12.99
N LYS A 6 11.81 16.51 13.43
CA LYS A 6 12.53 15.22 13.35
C LYS A 6 12.01 14.19 14.35
N VAL A 7 11.27 14.64 15.36
CA VAL A 7 10.66 13.78 16.39
C VAL A 7 9.17 14.06 16.43
N PHE A 8 8.36 13.05 16.16
CA PHE A 8 6.90 13.13 16.12
C PHE A 8 6.30 11.74 16.35
N ARG A 9 5.03 11.69 16.66
CA ARG A 9 4.25 10.44 16.79
C ARG A 9 3.32 10.27 15.59
N PRO A 10 2.95 9.04 15.20
CA PRO A 10 1.94 8.84 14.16
C PRO A 10 0.65 9.60 14.43
N THR A 11 0.23 9.70 15.70
CA THR A 11 -0.98 10.40 16.13
C THR A 11 -0.94 11.92 15.95
N ASP A 12 0.24 12.49 15.73
CA ASP A 12 0.38 13.93 15.46
C ASP A 12 0.02 14.28 14.00
N LEU A 13 -0.14 13.28 13.14
CA LEU A 13 -0.45 13.43 11.73
C LEU A 13 -1.92 13.09 11.44
N PRO A 14 -2.55 13.78 10.47
CA PRO A 14 -3.88 13.43 10.01
C PRO A 14 -3.90 12.06 9.33
N GLU A 15 -4.98 11.31 9.49
CA GLU A 15 -5.26 10.12 8.71
C GLU A 15 -5.99 10.46 7.42
N SER A 16 -5.75 9.67 6.38
CA SER A 16 -6.49 9.73 5.13
C SER A 16 -6.80 8.33 4.63
N ASN A 17 -8.03 8.10 4.21
CA ASN A 17 -8.46 6.89 3.50
C ASN A 17 -8.62 7.13 1.99
N SER A 18 -8.05 8.23 1.48
CA SER A 18 -8.03 8.49 0.05
C SER A 18 -7.27 7.39 -0.69
N SER A 19 -7.82 6.97 -1.82
CA SER A 19 -7.24 5.94 -2.67
C SER A 19 -7.02 6.46 -4.09
N GLY A 20 -5.87 6.14 -4.66
CA GLY A 20 -5.56 6.40 -6.07
C GLY A 20 -6.10 5.33 -7.03
N TYR A 21 -6.70 4.25 -6.53
CA TYR A 21 -7.27 3.20 -7.38
C TYR A 21 -8.39 3.73 -8.30
N PRO A 22 -8.52 3.21 -9.52
CA PRO A 22 -9.67 3.51 -10.39
C PRO A 22 -10.99 3.10 -9.74
N ALA A 23 -12.09 3.68 -10.22
CA ALA A 23 -13.42 3.57 -9.62
C ALA A 23 -13.85 2.13 -9.25
N PRO A 24 -13.67 1.10 -10.08
CA PRO A 24 -14.11 -0.26 -9.73
C PRO A 24 -13.45 -0.84 -8.47
N PHE A 25 -12.22 -0.36 -8.12
CA PHE A 25 -11.42 -0.94 -7.04
C PHE A 25 -11.27 0.00 -5.83
N ARG A 26 -11.73 1.24 -5.93
CA ARG A 26 -11.55 2.28 -4.90
C ARG A 26 -12.29 1.96 -3.63
N ASP A 27 -13.51 1.49 -3.73
CA ASP A 27 -14.35 1.24 -2.55
C ASP A 27 -13.79 0.14 -1.65
N GLY A 28 -13.11 -0.84 -2.23
CA GLY A 28 -12.39 -1.87 -1.48
C GLY A 28 -11.25 -1.35 -0.60
N GLN A 29 -10.82 -0.08 -0.80
CA GLN A 29 -9.73 0.54 -0.04
C GLN A 29 -10.21 1.52 1.04
N ARG A 30 -11.50 1.77 1.18
CA ARG A 30 -12.05 2.80 2.10
C ARG A 30 -11.83 2.51 3.59
N LYS A 31 -11.60 1.26 3.94
CA LYS A 31 -11.33 0.82 5.31
C LYS A 31 -9.85 0.86 5.69
N ARG A 32 -9.00 1.40 4.81
CA ARG A 32 -7.56 1.57 5.02
C ARG A 32 -7.24 3.04 5.26
N TRP A 33 -6.66 3.35 6.39
CA TRP A 33 -6.27 4.70 6.80
C TRP A 33 -4.75 4.82 6.82
N ASN A 34 -4.22 5.90 6.28
CA ASN A 34 -2.79 6.12 6.10
C ASN A 34 -2.33 7.41 6.76
N ARG A 35 -1.22 7.32 7.48
CA ARG A 35 -0.41 8.47 7.97
C ARG A 35 0.96 8.40 7.34
N ARG A 36 1.31 9.38 6.52
CA ARG A 36 2.55 9.42 5.73
C ARG A 36 3.71 9.93 6.54
N LEU A 37 4.32 9.06 7.36
CA LEU A 37 5.39 9.42 8.30
C LEU A 37 6.65 9.87 7.56
N GLY A 38 7.06 9.16 6.53
CA GLY A 38 8.24 9.47 5.74
C GLY A 38 8.16 10.83 5.06
N ASP A 39 7.01 11.14 4.45
CA ASP A 39 6.78 12.43 3.79
C ASP A 39 6.80 13.57 4.80
N HIS A 40 6.18 13.40 5.97
CA HIS A 40 6.24 14.38 7.06
C HIS A 40 7.67 14.63 7.55
N GLY A 41 8.45 13.56 7.70
CA GLY A 41 9.87 13.65 8.08
C GLY A 41 10.81 14.14 6.96
N GLY A 42 10.30 14.35 5.74
CA GLY A 42 11.07 14.82 4.59
C GLY A 42 11.96 13.76 3.94
N LEU A 43 11.69 12.45 4.16
CA LEU A 43 12.43 11.35 3.57
C LEU A 43 12.16 11.27 2.05
N LYS A 44 13.20 10.95 1.28
CA LYS A 44 13.15 10.94 -0.19
C LYS A 44 13.36 9.55 -0.81
N ASN A 45 14.24 8.74 -0.23
CA ASN A 45 14.67 7.49 -0.84
C ASN A 45 13.65 6.36 -0.64
N TYR A 46 12.84 6.44 0.41
CA TYR A 46 11.81 5.45 0.71
C TYR A 46 10.60 6.11 1.38
N GLY A 47 9.45 5.47 1.23
CA GLY A 47 8.22 5.81 1.93
C GLY A 47 8.15 5.09 3.28
N VAL A 48 7.63 5.75 4.30
CA VAL A 48 7.30 5.16 5.60
C VAL A 48 5.89 5.56 5.94
N ASN A 49 4.99 4.59 6.10
CA ASN A 49 3.59 4.85 6.38
C ASN A 49 3.12 4.03 7.58
N PHE A 50 2.36 4.66 8.45
CA PHE A 50 1.56 3.98 9.46
C PHE A 50 0.18 3.72 8.87
N ILE A 51 -0.21 2.46 8.82
CA ILE A 51 -1.48 2.01 8.23
C ILE A 51 -2.36 1.41 9.33
N ARG A 52 -3.58 1.92 9.43
CA ARG A 52 -4.66 1.33 10.24
C ARG A 52 -5.72 0.77 9.28
N VAL A 53 -6.18 -0.43 9.57
CA VAL A 53 -7.20 -1.13 8.77
C VAL A 53 -8.36 -1.52 9.67
N GLU A 54 -9.55 -1.06 9.31
CA GLU A 54 -10.80 -1.39 10.00
C GLU A 54 -11.23 -2.83 9.75
N PRO A 55 -12.12 -3.39 10.58
CA PRO A 55 -12.68 -4.74 10.39
C PRO A 55 -13.20 -4.99 8.97
N GLY A 56 -12.78 -6.10 8.37
CA GLY A 56 -13.12 -6.47 7.00
C GLY A 56 -12.43 -5.64 5.92
N GLY A 57 -11.45 -4.80 6.30
CA GLY A 57 -10.63 -4.03 5.35
C GLY A 57 -9.37 -4.78 4.90
N GLN A 58 -8.65 -4.18 3.97
CA GLN A 58 -7.40 -4.72 3.41
C GLN A 58 -6.34 -3.62 3.25
N SER A 59 -5.07 -4.03 3.27
CA SER A 59 -3.94 -3.10 3.08
C SER A 59 -3.91 -2.50 1.67
N SER A 60 -4.28 -3.28 0.68
CA SER A 60 -4.27 -2.97 -0.75
C SER A 60 -5.01 -4.07 -1.50
N ALA A 61 -5.28 -3.91 -2.80
CA ALA A 61 -5.48 -5.06 -3.67
C ALA A 61 -4.18 -5.89 -3.70
N ARG A 62 -4.28 -7.22 -3.80
CA ARG A 62 -3.11 -8.11 -3.87
C ARG A 62 -2.24 -7.72 -5.06
N HIS A 63 -0.95 -7.47 -4.83
CA HIS A 63 -0.05 -6.92 -5.84
C HIS A 63 1.40 -7.32 -5.60
N SER A 64 2.21 -7.17 -6.64
CA SER A 64 3.67 -7.30 -6.58
C SER A 64 4.36 -6.17 -7.32
N HIS A 65 5.55 -5.81 -6.86
CA HIS A 65 6.41 -4.78 -7.43
C HIS A 65 7.53 -5.39 -8.27
N THR A 66 7.88 -4.74 -9.37
CA THR A 66 9.00 -5.21 -10.21
C THR A 66 10.36 -4.76 -9.71
N LYS A 67 10.45 -3.60 -9.05
CA LYS A 67 11.72 -2.94 -8.67
C LYS A 67 11.77 -2.39 -7.26
N GLN A 68 10.62 -2.19 -6.61
CA GLN A 68 10.57 -1.63 -5.25
C GLN A 68 10.41 -2.74 -4.22
N ASP A 69 11.35 -2.78 -3.26
CA ASP A 69 11.22 -3.63 -2.08
C ASP A 69 10.18 -3.05 -1.11
N GLU A 70 9.48 -3.92 -0.42
CA GLU A 70 8.55 -3.52 0.63
C GLU A 70 8.79 -4.32 1.90
N PHE A 71 8.72 -3.64 3.05
CA PHE A 71 8.84 -4.23 4.37
C PHE A 71 7.67 -3.81 5.24
N VAL A 72 7.10 -4.77 5.96
CA VAL A 72 5.99 -4.55 6.88
C VAL A 72 6.37 -5.01 8.28
N TYR A 73 5.96 -4.22 9.29
CA TYR A 73 6.03 -4.59 10.70
C TYR A 73 4.64 -4.46 11.33
N ILE A 74 4.10 -5.56 11.84
CA ILE A 74 2.79 -5.56 12.50
C ILE A 74 2.91 -4.93 13.88
N ILE A 75 2.14 -3.88 14.14
CA ILE A 75 2.17 -3.10 15.38
C ILE A 75 1.06 -3.56 16.33
N GLU A 76 -0.16 -3.69 15.81
CA GLU A 76 -1.35 -3.92 16.62
C GLU A 76 -2.36 -4.77 15.86
N GLY A 77 -3.11 -5.58 16.61
CA GLY A 77 -4.15 -6.44 16.06
C GLY A 77 -3.56 -7.62 15.29
N GLU A 78 -4.39 -8.21 14.44
CA GLU A 78 -4.05 -9.40 13.66
C GLU A 78 -4.43 -9.19 12.20
N PHE A 79 -3.63 -9.75 11.31
CA PHE A 79 -3.90 -9.76 9.87
C PHE A 79 -3.80 -11.17 9.31
N VAL A 80 -4.54 -11.42 8.25
CA VAL A 80 -4.29 -12.55 7.35
C VAL A 80 -3.42 -12.06 6.21
N LEU A 81 -2.16 -12.50 6.17
CA LEU A 81 -1.29 -12.33 5.03
C LEU A 81 -1.73 -13.29 3.92
N VAL A 82 -1.92 -12.78 2.72
CA VAL A 82 -2.25 -13.56 1.52
C VAL A 82 -1.13 -13.41 0.51
N THR A 83 -0.56 -14.53 0.07
CA THR A 83 0.49 -14.62 -0.95
C THR A 83 0.14 -15.73 -1.95
N ASP A 84 0.98 -15.98 -2.94
CA ASP A 84 0.81 -17.11 -3.86
C ASP A 84 0.96 -18.46 -3.14
N ALA A 85 1.70 -18.51 -2.02
CA ALA A 85 1.84 -19.71 -1.19
C ALA A 85 0.61 -20.02 -0.33
N GLY A 86 -0.35 -19.08 -0.21
CA GLY A 86 -1.57 -19.25 0.57
C GLY A 86 -1.82 -18.14 1.58
N ARG A 87 -2.37 -18.52 2.74
CA ARG A 87 -2.80 -17.60 3.79
C ARG A 87 -2.11 -17.93 5.11
N GLU A 88 -1.65 -16.91 5.80
CA GLU A 88 -1.02 -17.03 7.12
C GLU A 88 -1.51 -15.92 8.04
N THR A 89 -1.83 -16.26 9.29
CA THR A 89 -2.18 -15.28 10.33
C THR A 89 -0.91 -14.70 10.94
N VAL A 90 -0.83 -13.37 10.99
CA VAL A 90 0.32 -12.63 11.52
C VAL A 90 -0.15 -11.61 12.54
N GLY A 91 0.57 -11.51 13.66
CA GLY A 91 0.25 -10.62 14.78
C GLY A 91 1.39 -9.67 15.14
N PRO A 92 1.23 -8.89 16.23
CA PRO A 92 2.20 -7.87 16.63
C PRO A 92 3.61 -8.42 16.79
N GLY A 93 4.60 -7.67 16.31
CA GLY A 93 6.01 -8.06 16.30
C GLY A 93 6.44 -8.87 15.07
N THR A 94 5.50 -9.28 14.21
CA THR A 94 5.85 -9.96 12.96
C THR A 94 6.46 -8.99 11.96
N CYS A 95 7.58 -9.40 11.35
CA CYS A 95 8.23 -8.73 10.23
C CYS A 95 7.92 -9.50 8.93
N ILE A 96 7.57 -8.79 7.86
CA ILE A 96 7.30 -9.38 6.55
C ILE A 96 8.11 -8.60 5.52
N ALA A 97 8.85 -9.31 4.67
CA ALA A 97 9.63 -8.71 3.59
C ALA A 97 9.11 -9.19 2.23
N PHE A 98 8.91 -8.25 1.33
CA PHE A 98 8.51 -8.50 -0.05
C PHE A 98 9.59 -7.98 -1.00
N PRO A 99 10.57 -8.82 -1.38
CA PRO A 99 11.60 -8.43 -2.33
C PRO A 99 11.00 -8.14 -3.71
N ALA A 100 11.52 -7.12 -4.35
CA ALA A 100 11.14 -6.75 -5.71
C ALA A 100 11.38 -7.89 -6.71
N GLY A 101 10.56 -7.94 -7.75
CA GLY A 101 10.76 -8.81 -8.89
C GLY A 101 10.43 -10.30 -8.67
N THR A 102 9.89 -10.67 -7.52
CA THR A 102 9.49 -12.07 -7.24
C THR A 102 8.22 -12.47 -8.00
N GLY A 103 7.35 -11.53 -8.32
CA GLY A 103 6.03 -11.77 -8.90
C GLY A 103 5.00 -12.31 -7.89
N ASP A 104 5.40 -12.61 -6.65
CA ASP A 104 4.49 -13.07 -5.59
C ASP A 104 3.60 -11.93 -5.11
N GLY A 105 2.34 -11.96 -5.50
CA GLY A 105 1.37 -10.97 -5.10
C GLY A 105 0.97 -11.11 -3.64
N HIS A 106 0.95 -9.98 -2.91
CA HIS A 106 0.65 -9.97 -1.49
C HIS A 106 -0.33 -8.88 -1.08
N HIS A 107 -1.06 -9.12 -0.01
CA HIS A 107 -1.78 -8.12 0.77
C HIS A 107 -2.09 -8.63 2.19
N LEU A 108 -2.53 -7.73 3.05
CA LEU A 108 -2.98 -8.02 4.41
C LEU A 108 -4.48 -7.77 4.52
N LEU A 109 -5.21 -8.70 5.10
CA LEU A 109 -6.65 -8.61 5.39
C LEU A 109 -6.86 -8.50 6.90
N ASN A 110 -7.65 -7.54 7.35
CA ASN A 110 -8.13 -7.53 8.71
C ASN A 110 -9.43 -8.34 8.80
N ALA A 111 -9.33 -9.59 9.21
CA ALA A 111 -10.46 -10.50 9.39
C ALA A 111 -11.01 -10.49 10.83
N THR A 112 -10.55 -9.57 11.68
CA THR A 112 -10.98 -9.42 13.07
C THR A 112 -12.12 -8.42 13.24
N ASP A 113 -12.65 -8.31 14.45
CA ASP A 113 -13.70 -7.34 14.79
C ASP A 113 -13.13 -6.00 15.32
N ASN A 114 -11.81 -5.85 15.36
CA ASN A 114 -11.14 -4.65 15.86
C ASN A 114 -10.20 -4.08 14.78
N ASP A 115 -9.84 -2.81 14.94
CA ASP A 115 -8.81 -2.21 14.12
C ASP A 115 -7.47 -2.93 14.30
N SER A 116 -6.72 -3.05 13.21
CA SER A 116 -5.37 -3.58 13.20
C SER A 116 -4.43 -2.60 12.51
N ALA A 117 -3.15 -2.55 12.91
CA ALA A 117 -2.22 -1.57 12.41
C ALA A 117 -0.83 -2.15 12.12
N PHE A 118 -0.19 -1.62 11.09
CA PHE A 118 1.17 -1.96 10.70
C PHE A 118 1.95 -0.75 10.21
N LEU A 119 3.27 -0.86 10.27
CA LEU A 119 4.18 0.04 9.58
C LEU A 119 4.60 -0.59 8.26
N VAL A 120 4.57 0.19 7.18
CA VAL A 120 5.11 -0.22 5.89
C VAL A 120 6.23 0.72 5.45
N VAL A 121 7.32 0.13 4.99
CA VAL A 121 8.46 0.82 4.39
C VAL A 121 8.64 0.29 2.98
N GLY A 122 8.61 1.16 1.99
CA GLY A 122 8.86 0.82 0.60
C GLY A 122 9.86 1.79 -0.02
N ASP A 123 10.79 1.29 -0.82
CA ASP A 123 11.72 2.17 -1.51
C ASP A 123 11.01 2.96 -2.65
N ARG A 124 11.70 3.93 -3.21
CA ARG A 124 11.19 4.80 -4.29
C ARG A 124 11.98 4.64 -5.57
N THR A 125 12.49 3.43 -5.83
CA THR A 125 13.17 3.11 -7.09
C THR A 125 12.28 3.50 -8.26
N PRO A 126 12.78 4.34 -9.19
CA PRO A 126 11.99 4.81 -10.32
C PRO A 126 11.69 3.68 -11.31
N THR A 127 10.67 3.89 -12.13
CA THR A 127 10.24 2.94 -13.17
C THR A 127 9.78 1.59 -12.63
N ASP A 128 9.35 1.54 -11.36
CA ASP A 128 8.67 0.38 -10.81
C ASP A 128 7.32 0.16 -11.50
N GLU A 129 7.00 -1.08 -11.75
CA GLU A 129 5.69 -1.50 -12.26
C GLU A 129 5.00 -2.37 -11.23
N VAL A 130 3.68 -2.25 -11.12
CA VAL A 130 2.89 -3.03 -10.17
C VAL A 130 1.88 -3.91 -10.91
N THR A 131 1.90 -5.19 -10.59
CA THR A 131 0.97 -6.18 -11.13
C THR A 131 -0.05 -6.57 -10.07
N TYR A 132 -1.32 -6.68 -10.47
CA TYR A 132 -2.44 -7.08 -9.63
C TYR A 132 -3.00 -8.41 -10.16
N PRO A 133 -2.63 -9.58 -9.60
CA PRO A 133 -2.99 -10.87 -10.20
C PRO A 133 -4.49 -11.14 -10.24
N ASP A 134 -5.24 -10.70 -9.24
CA ASP A 134 -6.64 -11.07 -9.04
C ASP A 134 -7.64 -10.16 -9.75
N ILE A 135 -7.19 -9.03 -10.26
CA ILE A 135 -8.05 -8.02 -10.88
C ILE A 135 -7.46 -7.53 -12.20
N ASP A 136 -8.29 -6.95 -13.05
CA ASP A 136 -7.87 -6.37 -14.33
C ASP A 136 -7.23 -4.99 -14.13
N LEU A 137 -6.07 -4.97 -13.48
CA LEU A 137 -5.35 -3.75 -13.13
C LEU A 137 -3.85 -3.98 -13.24
N GLU A 138 -3.14 -2.98 -13.73
CA GLU A 138 -1.70 -2.83 -13.63
C GLU A 138 -1.33 -1.35 -13.47
N LEU A 139 -0.19 -1.08 -12.84
CA LEU A 139 0.38 0.27 -12.74
C LEU A 139 1.70 0.29 -13.49
N LYS A 140 1.77 1.03 -14.58
CA LYS A 140 2.98 1.13 -15.42
C LYS A 140 3.23 2.56 -15.87
N ALA A 141 4.49 2.85 -16.18
CA ALA A 141 4.85 4.14 -16.75
C ALA A 141 4.21 4.34 -18.12
N GLY A 142 3.58 5.49 -18.30
CA GLY A 142 3.15 5.96 -19.62
C GLY A 142 4.32 6.51 -20.45
N PRO A 143 4.05 6.95 -21.69
CA PRO A 143 5.08 7.59 -22.54
C PRO A 143 5.71 8.85 -21.92
N ASP A 144 5.02 9.47 -20.98
CA ASP A 144 5.47 10.64 -20.20
C ASP A 144 6.30 10.25 -18.95
N GLY A 145 6.61 8.96 -18.76
CA GLY A 145 7.35 8.44 -17.61
C GLY A 145 6.56 8.43 -16.30
N VAL A 146 5.28 8.80 -16.34
CA VAL A 146 4.41 8.82 -15.15
C VAL A 146 3.64 7.51 -15.04
N ASN A 147 3.68 6.89 -13.85
CA ASN A 147 2.92 5.68 -13.58
C ASN A 147 1.42 5.95 -13.61
N LYS A 148 0.70 5.14 -14.38
CA LYS A 148 -0.76 5.22 -14.56
C LYS A 148 -1.39 3.85 -14.42
N PHE A 149 -2.55 3.83 -13.79
CA PHE A 149 -3.39 2.63 -13.78
C PHE A 149 -4.00 2.40 -15.15
N ARG A 150 -3.96 1.14 -15.59
CA ARG A 150 -4.56 0.69 -16.85
C ARG A 150 -5.06 -0.74 -16.73
N HIS A 151 -5.89 -1.16 -17.67
CA HIS A 151 -6.27 -2.56 -17.86
C HIS A 151 -5.06 -3.40 -18.28
N LYS A 152 -5.13 -4.71 -18.07
CA LYS A 152 -4.06 -5.64 -18.48
C LYS A 152 -3.86 -5.71 -20.01
N ASP A 153 -4.87 -5.31 -20.79
CA ASP A 153 -4.75 -5.14 -22.24
C ASP A 153 -4.08 -3.80 -22.66
N GLY A 154 -3.72 -2.97 -21.69
CA GLY A 154 -3.08 -1.67 -21.89
C GLY A 154 -4.04 -0.50 -22.08
N SER A 155 -5.34 -0.72 -22.15
CA SER A 155 -6.34 0.35 -22.28
C SER A 155 -6.42 1.16 -20.96
N PRO A 156 -6.66 2.50 -21.02
CA PRO A 156 -6.67 3.34 -19.85
C PRO A 156 -7.99 3.21 -19.06
N TYR A 157 -7.92 3.28 -17.74
CA TYR A 157 -9.11 3.57 -16.94
C TYR A 157 -9.55 5.03 -17.13
N PRO A 158 -10.87 5.31 -17.05
CA PRO A 158 -11.36 6.68 -17.10
C PRO A 158 -10.65 7.55 -16.05
N LYS A 159 -10.38 8.80 -16.42
CA LYS A 159 -9.79 9.76 -15.47
C LYS A 159 -10.69 9.91 -14.26
N ILE A 160 -10.08 9.86 -13.08
CA ILE A 160 -10.78 10.13 -11.82
C ILE A 160 -11.05 11.63 -11.76
N GLU A 161 -12.30 12.04 -11.83
CA GLU A 161 -12.69 13.37 -11.38
C GLU A 161 -12.52 13.39 -9.85
N ARG A 162 -11.56 14.17 -9.38
CA ARG A 162 -11.38 14.41 -7.95
C ARG A 162 -12.50 15.36 -7.50
N THR A 163 -13.52 14.79 -6.88
CA THR A 163 -14.52 15.56 -6.14
C THR A 163 -14.00 15.85 -4.73
#